data_a7c861d20734c0fa2a22c4fa4f9c9301
#
_entry.id   a7c861d20734c0fa2a22c4fa4f9c9301
#
_cell.length_a   1.000
_cell.length_b   1.000
_cell.length_c   1.000
_cell.angle_alpha   90.00
_cell.angle_beta   90.00
_cell.angle_gamma   90.00
#
_symmetry.space_group_name_H-M   'P 1'
#
loop_
_entity.id
_entity.type
_entity.pdbx_description
1 polymer ?
#
loop_
_entity_poly.entity_id
_entity_poly.type
_entity_poly.pdbx_seq_one_letter_code
_entity_poly.pdbx_strand_id
1 'polypeptide(L)'
;QQLAADEYFTSYEIDPNDSIQVLTEKVFDTTISEILNIRSQLNQELLDQAIEALANSKRIEFFAFGGSAPVAMDAQHKFFRLKIPSSCISDQHIKFMSANSLNKDDVVVAISHSGTTSALVDTVKTVRSFNACVIGLMPSGTPLSKECDISLEIDVGDSARLNSPITSRLAYMAIIDVLAVG
;
A
#
# COMPACT_ATOMS: atom_id res chain seq x y z
N GLN A 1 20.26 12.07 18.79
CA GLN A 1 18.80 12.04 18.64
C GLN A 1 18.28 13.04 17.60
N GLN A 2 18.96 14.16 17.37
CA GLN A 2 18.55 15.18 16.41
C GLN A 2 18.79 14.76 14.95
N LEU A 3 19.89 14.08 14.65
CA LEU A 3 20.23 13.59 13.29
C LEU A 3 19.22 12.59 12.70
N ALA A 4 18.57 11.78 13.54
CA ALA A 4 17.55 10.82 13.08
C ALA A 4 16.19 11.48 12.77
N ALA A 5 15.91 12.64 13.36
CA ALA A 5 14.71 13.42 13.07
C ALA A 5 14.85 14.15 11.70
N ASP A 6 16.05 14.65 11.40
CA ASP A 6 16.31 15.41 10.16
C ASP A 6 16.13 14.53 8.90
N GLU A 7 16.50 13.25 8.96
CA GLU A 7 16.28 12.30 7.84
C GLU A 7 14.79 11.89 7.65
N TYR A 8 13.98 11.92 8.71
CA TYR A 8 12.59 11.46 8.67
C TYR A 8 11.60 12.50 8.14
N PHE A 9 11.92 13.79 8.22
CA PHE A 9 10.98 14.89 7.94
C PHE A 9 11.40 15.83 6.81
N THR A 10 12.41 15.48 6.02
CA THR A 10 12.89 16.31 4.90
C THR A 10 11.85 16.53 3.79
N SER A 11 10.84 15.67 3.70
CA SER A 11 9.75 15.84 2.71
C SER A 11 8.84 17.05 2.97
N TYR A 12 8.86 17.61 4.17
CA TYR A 12 8.00 18.74 4.56
C TYR A 12 8.71 20.10 4.52
N GLU A 13 9.96 20.17 4.07
CA GLU A 13 10.77 21.40 4.09
C GLU A 13 10.77 22.10 5.47
N ILE A 14 10.90 21.30 6.54
CA ILE A 14 10.84 21.78 7.93
C ILE A 14 12.13 22.53 8.28
N ASP A 15 11.97 23.77 8.79
CA ASP A 15 13.05 24.52 9.41
C ASP A 15 13.01 24.29 10.94
N PRO A 16 14.20 24.08 11.60
CA PRO A 16 14.25 23.95 13.06
C PRO A 16 13.65 25.15 13.84
N ASN A 17 13.51 26.30 13.19
CA ASN A 17 12.91 27.51 13.76
C ASN A 17 11.43 27.68 13.44
N ASP A 18 10.81 26.75 12.71
CA ASP A 18 9.40 26.80 12.40
C ASP A 18 8.56 26.82 13.70
N SER A 19 7.61 27.73 13.78
CA SER A 19 6.59 27.68 14.85
C SER A 19 5.71 26.45 14.67
N ILE A 20 5.04 26.00 15.74
CA ILE A 20 4.07 24.87 15.65
C ILE A 20 2.97 25.16 14.63
N GLN A 21 2.55 26.41 14.47
CA GLN A 21 1.58 26.79 13.46
C GLN A 21 2.13 26.54 12.04
N VAL A 22 3.32 27.04 11.73
CA VAL A 22 3.96 26.86 10.42
C VAL A 22 4.21 25.38 10.14
N LEU A 23 4.68 24.62 11.13
CA LEU A 23 4.86 23.18 11.03
C LEU A 23 3.55 22.46 10.70
N THR A 24 2.47 22.83 11.38
CA THR A 24 1.15 22.25 11.13
C THR A 24 0.68 22.53 9.71
N GLU A 25 0.78 23.76 9.24
CA GLU A 25 0.43 24.17 7.88
C GLU A 25 1.24 23.38 6.85
N LYS A 26 2.57 23.32 6.99
CA LYS A 26 3.46 22.55 6.09
C LYS A 26 3.09 21.08 6.00
N VAL A 27 2.84 20.41 7.14
CA VAL A 27 2.49 18.99 7.17
C VAL A 27 1.14 18.74 6.50
N PHE A 28 0.13 19.52 6.81
CA PHE A 28 -1.21 19.36 6.22
C PHE A 28 -1.22 19.67 4.73
N ASP A 29 -0.65 20.80 4.32
CA ASP A 29 -0.65 21.23 2.92
C ASP A 29 0.11 20.25 2.03
N THR A 30 1.27 19.78 2.46
CA THR A 30 2.03 18.76 1.74
C THR A 30 1.23 17.46 1.65
N THR A 31 0.60 17.03 2.73
CA THR A 31 -0.21 15.80 2.73
C THR A 31 -1.40 15.91 1.79
N ILE A 32 -2.14 17.02 1.83
CA ILE A 32 -3.30 17.27 0.96
C ILE A 32 -2.85 17.29 -0.51
N SER A 33 -1.78 18.03 -0.80
CA SER A 33 -1.23 18.13 -2.16
C SER A 33 -0.86 16.76 -2.72
N GLU A 34 -0.18 15.93 -1.93
CA GLU A 34 0.22 14.58 -2.35
C GLU A 34 -0.98 13.64 -2.55
N ILE A 35 -1.98 13.69 -1.67
CA ILE A 35 -3.22 12.91 -1.85
C ILE A 35 -3.94 13.31 -3.14
N LEU A 36 -4.01 14.61 -3.45
CA LEU A 36 -4.62 15.10 -4.70
C LEU A 36 -3.81 14.66 -5.94
N ASN A 37 -2.48 14.72 -5.85
CA ASN A 37 -1.59 14.23 -6.90
C ASN A 37 -1.82 12.75 -7.17
N ILE A 38 -1.82 11.91 -6.15
CA ILE A 38 -2.06 10.47 -6.27
C ILE A 38 -3.45 10.19 -6.83
N ARG A 39 -4.48 10.90 -6.38
CA ARG A 39 -5.83 10.75 -6.94
C ARG A 39 -5.84 10.96 -8.46
N SER A 40 -5.06 11.91 -8.97
CA SER A 40 -5.00 12.20 -10.41
C SER A 40 -4.30 11.12 -11.24
N GLN A 41 -3.52 10.25 -10.61
CA GLN A 41 -2.79 9.15 -11.26
C GLN A 41 -3.61 7.84 -11.32
N LEU A 42 -4.68 7.73 -10.53
CA LEU A 42 -5.45 6.50 -10.44
C LEU A 42 -6.14 6.15 -11.77
N ASN A 43 -5.87 4.95 -12.25
CA ASN A 43 -6.53 4.38 -13.43
C ASN A 43 -7.88 3.76 -13.02
N GLN A 44 -8.98 4.33 -13.54
CA GLN A 44 -10.33 3.91 -13.19
C GLN A 44 -10.63 2.45 -13.61
N GLU A 45 -10.15 2.04 -14.79
CA GLU A 45 -10.35 0.68 -15.28
C GLU A 45 -9.66 -0.37 -14.38
N LEU A 46 -8.43 -0.07 -13.90
CA LEU A 46 -7.73 -0.94 -12.96
C LEU A 46 -8.40 -0.96 -11.58
N LEU A 47 -8.97 0.16 -11.13
CA LEU A 47 -9.77 0.20 -9.90
C LEU A 47 -11.02 -0.66 -10.01
N ASP A 48 -11.75 -0.55 -11.13
CA ASP A 48 -12.94 -1.38 -11.38
C ASP A 48 -12.59 -2.87 -11.39
N GLN A 49 -11.51 -3.26 -12.07
CA GLN A 49 -11.01 -4.65 -12.07
C GLN A 49 -10.64 -5.12 -10.65
N ALA A 50 -9.98 -4.28 -9.86
CA ALA A 50 -9.60 -4.61 -8.49
C ALA A 50 -10.83 -4.79 -7.59
N ILE A 51 -11.82 -3.90 -7.70
CA ILE A 51 -13.08 -3.99 -6.96
C ILE A 51 -13.82 -5.27 -7.33
N GLU A 52 -13.95 -5.60 -8.62
CA GLU A 52 -14.59 -6.81 -9.09
C GLU A 52 -13.88 -8.08 -8.57
N ALA A 53 -12.53 -8.10 -8.62
CA ALA A 53 -11.75 -9.22 -8.09
C ALA A 53 -11.97 -9.40 -6.58
N LEU A 54 -11.98 -8.33 -5.81
CA LEU A 54 -12.19 -8.35 -4.36
C LEU A 54 -13.62 -8.79 -4.01
N ALA A 55 -14.64 -8.28 -4.70
CA ALA A 55 -16.04 -8.61 -4.48
C ALA A 55 -16.36 -10.09 -4.76
N ASN A 56 -15.70 -10.70 -5.74
CA ASN A 56 -15.90 -12.10 -6.13
C ASN A 56 -14.98 -13.08 -5.37
N SER A 57 -14.08 -12.60 -4.50
CA SER A 57 -13.13 -13.44 -3.80
C SER A 57 -13.78 -14.22 -2.65
N LYS A 58 -13.28 -15.45 -2.41
CA LYS A 58 -13.65 -16.22 -1.22
C LYS A 58 -12.88 -15.78 0.02
N ARG A 59 -11.65 -15.27 -0.17
CA ARG A 59 -10.76 -14.82 0.89
C ARG A 59 -9.84 -13.74 0.34
N ILE A 60 -9.54 -12.73 1.16
CA ILE A 60 -8.57 -11.69 0.85
C ILE A 60 -7.42 -11.75 1.85
N GLU A 61 -6.20 -11.77 1.38
CA GLU A 61 -5.01 -11.63 2.22
C GLU A 61 -4.26 -10.34 1.90
N PHE A 62 -3.94 -9.57 2.94
CA PHE A 62 -3.18 -8.33 2.82
C PHE A 62 -1.73 -8.58 3.20
N PHE A 63 -0.81 -8.40 2.25
CA PHE A 63 0.62 -8.61 2.42
C PHE A 63 1.38 -7.28 2.36
N ALA A 64 2.08 -6.97 3.43
CA ALA A 64 2.95 -5.79 3.52
C ALA A 64 4.09 -6.03 4.49
N PHE A 65 5.11 -5.17 4.44
CA PHE A 65 6.22 -5.17 5.38
C PHE A 65 6.49 -3.75 5.91
N GLY A 66 7.10 -3.67 7.10
CA GLY A 66 7.58 -2.42 7.67
C GLY A 66 6.52 -1.32 7.72
N GLY A 67 6.83 -0.16 7.13
CA GLY A 67 5.96 1.02 7.13
C GLY A 67 4.62 0.85 6.39
N SER A 68 4.49 -0.14 5.50
CA SER A 68 3.24 -0.44 4.80
C SER A 68 2.31 -1.38 5.60
N ALA A 69 2.82 -2.05 6.64
CA ALA A 69 2.01 -2.97 7.45
C ALA A 69 0.77 -2.31 8.09
N PRO A 70 0.82 -1.07 8.63
CA PRO A 70 -0.38 -0.39 9.13
C PRO A 70 -1.49 -0.23 8.09
N VAL A 71 -1.15 0.00 6.81
CA VAL A 71 -2.14 0.09 5.72
C VAL A 71 -2.80 -1.27 5.49
N ALA A 72 -2.03 -2.35 5.49
CA ALA A 72 -2.55 -3.71 5.34
C ALA A 72 -3.47 -4.12 6.51
N MET A 73 -3.13 -3.70 7.73
CA MET A 73 -3.96 -3.94 8.92
C MET A 73 -5.28 -3.16 8.87
N ASP A 74 -5.25 -1.90 8.45
CA ASP A 74 -6.44 -1.07 8.26
C ASP A 74 -7.33 -1.66 7.16
N ALA A 75 -6.74 -2.07 6.03
CA ALA A 75 -7.45 -2.76 4.96
C ALA A 75 -8.15 -4.03 5.46
N GLN A 76 -7.43 -4.92 6.15
CA GLN A 76 -8.01 -6.13 6.72
C GLN A 76 -9.19 -5.82 7.64
N HIS A 77 -9.08 -4.80 8.50
CA HIS A 77 -10.17 -4.39 9.38
C HIS A 77 -11.41 -3.93 8.61
N LYS A 78 -11.24 -3.16 7.52
CA LYS A 78 -12.34 -2.67 6.67
C LYS A 78 -13.07 -3.84 5.98
N PHE A 79 -12.34 -4.72 5.31
CA PHE A 79 -12.92 -5.86 4.60
C PHE A 79 -13.56 -6.88 5.55
N PHE A 80 -12.98 -7.09 6.73
CA PHE A 80 -13.62 -7.90 7.78
C PHE A 80 -14.99 -7.34 8.18
N ARG A 81 -15.14 -6.02 8.30
CA ARG A 81 -16.45 -5.39 8.60
C ARG A 81 -17.48 -5.57 7.47
N LEU A 82 -17.02 -5.72 6.23
CA LEU A 82 -17.85 -6.06 5.07
C LEU A 82 -18.23 -7.56 5.04
N LYS A 83 -17.82 -8.32 6.06
CA LYS A 83 -18.05 -9.78 6.19
C LYS A 83 -17.33 -10.61 5.12
N ILE A 84 -16.30 -10.09 4.52
CA ILE A 84 -15.41 -10.81 3.61
C ILE A 84 -14.30 -11.44 4.45
N PRO A 85 -14.08 -12.76 4.36
CA PRO A 85 -12.99 -13.42 5.05
C PRO A 85 -11.65 -12.77 4.67
N SER A 86 -11.01 -12.11 5.63
CA SER A 86 -9.79 -11.33 5.36
C SER A 86 -8.77 -11.49 6.47
N SER A 87 -7.50 -11.54 6.09
CA SER A 87 -6.36 -11.65 7.00
C SER A 87 -5.24 -10.68 6.62
N CYS A 88 -4.48 -10.25 7.63
CA CYS A 88 -3.24 -9.52 7.46
C CYS A 88 -2.14 -10.26 8.22
N ILE A 89 -1.18 -10.81 7.49
CA ILE A 89 -0.12 -11.63 8.07
C ILE A 89 1.17 -10.81 8.12
N SER A 90 1.69 -10.57 9.32
CA SER A 90 2.94 -9.80 9.52
C SER A 90 4.19 -10.67 9.46
N ASP A 91 4.14 -11.90 9.96
CA ASP A 91 5.26 -12.83 9.96
C ASP A 91 5.58 -13.35 8.57
N GLN A 92 6.84 -13.31 8.16
CA GLN A 92 7.29 -13.70 6.82
C GLN A 92 7.09 -15.19 6.54
N HIS A 93 7.37 -16.06 7.51
CA HIS A 93 7.24 -17.51 7.33
C HIS A 93 5.78 -17.91 7.22
N ILE A 94 4.92 -17.35 8.07
CA ILE A 94 3.48 -17.59 8.03
C ILE A 94 2.90 -17.05 6.72
N LYS A 95 3.34 -15.87 6.27
CA LYS A 95 2.95 -15.29 4.98
C LYS A 95 3.28 -16.22 3.80
N PHE A 96 4.48 -16.77 3.79
CA PHE A 96 4.89 -17.74 2.78
C PHE A 96 4.09 -19.05 2.87
N MET A 97 3.82 -19.55 4.07
CA MET A 97 2.97 -20.72 4.27
C MET A 97 1.54 -20.45 3.79
N SER A 98 0.99 -19.28 4.09
CA SER A 98 -0.34 -18.87 3.62
C SER A 98 -0.38 -18.80 2.09
N ALA A 99 0.62 -18.20 1.46
CA ALA A 99 0.72 -18.11 0.00
C ALA A 99 0.61 -19.50 -0.67
N ASN A 100 1.16 -20.56 -0.05
CA ASN A 100 1.05 -21.93 -0.54
C ASN A 100 -0.35 -22.57 -0.34
N SER A 101 -1.23 -21.93 0.42
CA SER A 101 -2.61 -22.43 0.69
C SER A 101 -3.67 -21.72 -0.15
N LEU A 102 -3.26 -20.70 -0.93
CA LEU A 102 -4.17 -19.93 -1.78
C LEU A 102 -4.52 -20.68 -3.07
N ASN A 103 -5.60 -20.26 -3.68
CA ASN A 103 -6.09 -20.80 -4.93
C ASN A 103 -6.76 -19.71 -5.78
N LYS A 104 -7.23 -20.06 -6.97
CA LYS A 104 -7.83 -19.15 -7.95
C LYS A 104 -9.04 -18.33 -7.46
N ASP A 105 -9.68 -18.73 -6.38
CA ASP A 105 -10.84 -18.04 -5.79
C ASP A 105 -10.43 -17.04 -4.70
N ASP A 106 -9.12 -16.95 -4.41
CA ASP A 106 -8.55 -16.07 -3.39
C ASP A 106 -7.86 -14.86 -4.03
N VAL A 107 -7.83 -13.75 -3.30
CA VAL A 107 -7.15 -12.52 -3.73
C VAL A 107 -6.10 -12.13 -2.70
N VAL A 108 -4.93 -11.72 -3.19
CA VAL A 108 -3.88 -11.09 -2.37
C VAL A 108 -3.78 -9.62 -2.73
N VAL A 109 -3.78 -8.74 -1.73
CA VAL A 109 -3.45 -7.33 -1.88
C VAL A 109 -2.05 -7.10 -1.33
N ALA A 110 -1.08 -6.88 -2.22
CA ALA A 110 0.31 -6.64 -1.88
C ALA A 110 0.60 -5.13 -1.84
N ILE A 111 1.04 -4.63 -0.69
CA ILE A 111 1.24 -3.19 -0.46
C ILE A 111 2.72 -2.93 -0.18
N SER A 112 3.35 -2.08 -0.97
CA SER A 112 4.76 -1.73 -0.81
C SER A 112 5.04 -0.29 -1.24
N HIS A 113 5.56 0.52 -0.33
CA HIS A 113 5.99 1.88 -0.65
C HIS A 113 7.17 1.93 -1.64
N SER A 114 8.07 0.96 -1.59
CA SER A 114 9.24 0.90 -2.50
C SER A 114 9.03 0.00 -3.72
N GLY A 115 8.12 -0.95 -3.65
CA GLY A 115 7.94 -1.99 -4.67
C GLY A 115 9.14 -2.93 -4.85
N THR A 116 10.18 -2.83 -3.99
CA THR A 116 11.46 -3.53 -4.15
C THR A 116 11.75 -4.55 -3.05
N THR A 117 10.87 -4.69 -2.06
CA THR A 117 11.06 -5.63 -0.94
C THR A 117 11.08 -7.06 -1.47
N SER A 118 12.27 -7.68 -1.53
CA SER A 118 12.47 -9.00 -2.14
C SER A 118 11.56 -10.07 -1.52
N ALA A 119 11.45 -10.09 -0.19
CA ALA A 119 10.58 -11.03 0.52
C ALA A 119 9.10 -10.92 0.10
N LEU A 120 8.60 -9.73 -0.22
CA LEU A 120 7.23 -9.55 -0.73
C LEU A 120 7.12 -10.01 -2.18
N VAL A 121 8.08 -9.63 -3.02
CA VAL A 121 8.12 -10.04 -4.43
C VAL A 121 8.15 -11.56 -4.56
N ASP A 122 9.00 -12.25 -3.79
CA ASP A 122 9.10 -13.71 -3.83
C ASP A 122 7.83 -14.40 -3.30
N THR A 123 7.20 -13.82 -2.28
CA THR A 123 5.90 -14.31 -1.78
C THR A 123 4.81 -14.17 -2.84
N VAL A 124 4.75 -13.02 -3.53
CA VAL A 124 3.79 -12.77 -4.62
C VAL A 124 3.99 -13.74 -5.78
N LYS A 125 5.24 -14.03 -6.19
CA LYS A 125 5.52 -15.07 -7.19
C LYS A 125 4.95 -16.42 -6.78
N THR A 126 5.08 -16.78 -5.50
CA THR A 126 4.50 -18.01 -4.97
C THR A 126 2.96 -17.98 -5.07
N VAL A 127 2.31 -16.89 -4.67
CA VAL A 127 0.85 -16.72 -4.80
C VAL A 127 0.38 -16.97 -6.23
N ARG A 128 1.04 -16.36 -7.21
CA ARG A 128 0.72 -16.52 -8.63
C ARG A 128 0.87 -17.96 -9.13
N SER A 129 1.82 -18.72 -8.60
CA SER A 129 1.99 -20.12 -8.97
C SER A 129 0.81 -21.01 -8.59
N PHE A 130 -0.03 -20.53 -7.66
CA PHE A 130 -1.30 -21.16 -7.27
C PHE A 130 -2.53 -20.53 -7.92
N ASN A 131 -2.33 -19.64 -8.91
CA ASN A 131 -3.39 -18.96 -9.67
C ASN A 131 -4.29 -18.06 -8.83
N ALA A 132 -3.89 -17.64 -7.63
CA ALA A 132 -4.59 -16.60 -6.88
C ALA A 132 -4.32 -15.23 -7.53
N CYS A 133 -5.34 -14.38 -7.59
CA CYS A 133 -5.21 -13.04 -8.14
C CYS A 133 -4.41 -12.15 -7.21
N VAL A 134 -3.47 -11.38 -7.77
CA VAL A 134 -2.67 -10.41 -7.01
C VAL A 134 -2.97 -8.99 -7.46
N ILE A 135 -3.47 -8.19 -6.52
CA ILE A 135 -3.61 -6.74 -6.65
C ILE A 135 -2.44 -6.09 -5.94
N GLY A 136 -1.73 -5.20 -6.61
CA GLY A 136 -0.59 -4.50 -6.04
C GLY A 136 -0.83 -3.01 -5.86
N LEU A 137 -0.39 -2.45 -4.72
CA LEU A 137 -0.26 -1.01 -4.48
C LEU A 137 1.22 -0.69 -4.29
N MET A 138 1.84 -0.05 -5.28
CA MET A 138 3.27 0.22 -5.29
C MET A 138 3.63 1.32 -6.31
N PRO A 139 4.89 1.83 -6.32
CA PRO A 139 5.37 2.70 -7.40
C PRO A 139 5.48 1.97 -8.74
N SER A 140 5.37 2.73 -9.83
CA SER A 140 5.47 2.22 -11.21
C SER A 140 6.84 1.60 -11.52
N GLY A 141 6.83 0.63 -12.43
CA GLY A 141 8.05 0.00 -12.97
C GLY A 141 8.89 -0.78 -11.96
N THR A 142 8.38 -1.06 -10.78
CA THR A 142 9.09 -1.79 -9.72
C THR A 142 9.09 -3.30 -9.95
N PRO A 143 9.96 -4.08 -9.27
CA PRO A 143 9.89 -5.54 -9.31
C PRO A 143 8.53 -6.10 -8.89
N LEU A 144 7.86 -5.48 -7.91
CA LEU A 144 6.55 -5.93 -7.45
C LEU A 144 5.46 -5.70 -8.50
N SER A 145 5.48 -4.55 -9.21
CA SER A 145 4.44 -4.25 -10.21
C SER A 145 4.43 -5.26 -11.37
N LYS A 146 5.59 -5.83 -11.70
CA LYS A 146 5.72 -6.86 -12.73
C LYS A 146 5.14 -8.23 -12.34
N GLU A 147 4.93 -8.43 -11.06
CA GLU A 147 4.42 -9.69 -10.50
C GLU A 147 2.94 -9.60 -10.09
N CYS A 148 2.28 -8.46 -10.24
CA CYS A 148 0.86 -8.30 -9.94
C CYS A 148 0.00 -8.50 -11.19
N ASP A 149 -1.20 -9.05 -11.02
CA ASP A 149 -2.19 -9.18 -12.10
C ASP A 149 -2.91 -7.85 -12.33
N ILE A 150 -3.16 -7.11 -11.25
CA ILE A 150 -3.71 -5.76 -11.27
C ILE A 150 -2.75 -4.85 -10.52
N SER A 151 -2.10 -3.93 -11.22
CA SER A 151 -1.10 -3.03 -10.64
C SER A 151 -1.69 -1.63 -10.49
N LEU A 152 -2.08 -1.27 -9.27
CA LEU A 152 -2.44 0.11 -8.91
C LEU A 152 -1.14 0.88 -8.63
N GLU A 153 -0.53 1.36 -9.71
CA GLU A 153 0.75 2.05 -9.64
C GLU A 153 0.56 3.49 -9.20
N ILE A 154 1.35 3.91 -8.21
CA ILE A 154 1.23 5.19 -7.53
C ILE A 154 2.62 5.77 -7.36
N ASP A 155 2.92 6.79 -8.14
CA ASP A 155 4.18 7.50 -8.01
C ASP A 155 4.03 8.69 -7.08
N VAL A 156 4.71 8.61 -5.94
CA VAL A 156 4.86 9.74 -5.02
C VAL A 156 5.99 10.65 -5.51
N GLY A 157 5.84 11.96 -5.29
CA GLY A 157 6.84 12.95 -5.70
C GLY A 157 8.24 12.66 -5.13
N ASP A 158 9.28 13.15 -5.79
CA ASP A 158 10.68 12.88 -5.42
C ASP A 158 11.02 13.30 -3.98
N SER A 159 10.37 14.33 -3.46
CA SER A 159 10.50 14.74 -2.05
C SER A 159 9.92 13.71 -1.07
N ALA A 160 8.91 12.95 -1.48
CA ALA A 160 8.30 11.90 -0.65
C ALA A 160 9.06 10.57 -0.71
N ARG A 161 9.91 10.36 -1.72
CA ARG A 161 10.69 9.12 -1.88
C ARG A 161 11.81 8.98 -0.85
N LEU A 162 12.28 10.09 -0.30
CA LEU A 162 13.55 10.07 0.40
C LEU A 162 13.48 9.52 1.80
N ASN A 163 12.42 9.69 2.62
CA ASN A 163 12.56 9.23 4.00
C ASN A 163 11.29 8.99 4.83
N SER A 164 10.07 9.23 4.36
CA SER A 164 8.92 8.95 5.21
C SER A 164 7.71 8.40 4.47
N PRO A 165 7.24 7.20 4.85
CA PRO A 165 6.00 6.64 4.30
C PRO A 165 4.73 7.30 4.87
N ILE A 166 4.83 8.46 5.55
CA ILE A 166 3.68 9.06 6.23
C ILE A 166 2.62 9.48 5.23
N THR A 167 3.01 10.25 4.23
CA THR A 167 2.07 10.79 3.23
C THR A 167 1.55 9.69 2.30
N SER A 168 2.43 8.82 1.80
CA SER A 168 2.03 7.69 0.97
C SER A 168 1.12 6.70 1.69
N ARG A 169 1.29 6.53 3.01
CA ARG A 169 0.36 5.69 3.81
C ARG A 169 -1.06 6.23 3.80
N LEU A 170 -1.24 7.54 3.99
CA LEU A 170 -2.56 8.16 3.97
C LEU A 170 -3.22 8.01 2.59
N ALA A 171 -2.46 8.17 1.53
CA ALA A 171 -2.94 7.97 0.18
C ALA A 171 -3.32 6.49 -0.08
N TYR A 172 -2.49 5.54 0.35
CA TYR A 172 -2.83 4.12 0.24
C TYR A 172 -4.06 3.75 1.06
N MET A 173 -4.24 4.33 2.26
CA MET A 173 -5.47 4.16 3.05
C MET A 173 -6.70 4.70 2.29
N ALA A 174 -6.59 5.86 1.64
CA ALA A 174 -7.67 6.40 0.82
C ALA A 174 -8.02 5.49 -0.37
N ILE A 175 -7.02 4.88 -1.03
CA ILE A 175 -7.25 3.90 -2.10
C ILE A 175 -7.94 2.64 -1.56
N ILE A 176 -7.51 2.15 -0.41
CA ILE A 176 -8.19 1.04 0.27
C ILE A 176 -9.66 1.38 0.59
N ASP A 177 -9.95 2.64 0.96
CA ASP A 177 -11.34 3.09 1.14
C ASP A 177 -12.12 3.02 -0.17
N VAL A 178 -11.54 3.47 -1.29
CA VAL A 178 -12.17 3.35 -2.62
C VAL A 178 -12.47 1.88 -2.94
N LEU A 179 -11.49 0.99 -2.75
CA LEU A 179 -11.67 -0.45 -3.00
C LEU A 179 -12.70 -1.12 -2.09
N ALA A 180 -12.92 -0.59 -0.88
CA ALA A 180 -13.87 -1.14 0.08
C ALA A 180 -15.30 -0.61 -0.10
N VAL A 181 -15.46 0.57 -0.72
CA VAL A 181 -16.76 1.23 -0.93
C VAL A 181 -17.35 0.88 -2.30
N GLY A 182 -16.52 0.65 -3.31
CA GLY A 182 -16.92 0.27 -4.65
C GLY A 182 -17.42 -1.14 -4.75
#